data_624572fc35a51d42d4df4dd3d9692452
#
_entry.id   624572fc35a51d42d4df4dd3d9692452
#
_cell.length_a   1.000
_cell.length_b   1.000
_cell.length_c   1.000
_cell.angle_alpha   90.00
_cell.angle_beta   90.00
_cell.angle_gamma   90.00
#
_symmetry.space_group_name_H-M   'P 1'
#
loop_
_entity.id
_entity.type
_entity.pdbx_description
1 polymer ?
#
loop_
_entity_poly.entity_id
_entity_poly.type
_entity_poly.pdbx_seq_one_letter_code
_entity_poly.pdbx_strand_id
1 'polypeptide(L)'
;IWTREGRYGTADDPDAVTGWRGVPIDTPRIQGADVTGVVDVVGPGGDDRLVGRRVLLDPATYADAAPDADPVAILGSEYDGGFAEYCVAAEDAVHDVTSSPLTDTELACLPIAYGTAAGMLARAGAAPGETVVVTGASGGVGTALVQLASAAELTVVAVSTPEKAARLAELGAAAVVDRGSTRLADDVAEAAPGGVHLVADVVGGPLFTLWPGVLARRGRIVVAGGFAGPVVSIDLRQLYLGQRRIIGSTMHTREHFATLVDVARRGAVRPPVATVFPLERIHEAQQAIRATDTLGKVVVDVAG
;
A
#
# COMPACT_ATOMS: atom_id res chain seq x y z
N ILE A 1 -7.58 -0.82 -10.33
CA ILE A 1 -9.01 -1.05 -10.60
C ILE A 1 -9.83 0.16 -10.14
N TRP A 2 -9.72 0.63 -8.91
CA TRP A 2 -10.45 1.79 -8.39
C TRP A 2 -10.29 3.03 -9.27
N THR A 3 -9.06 3.36 -9.65
CA THR A 3 -8.73 4.43 -10.59
C THR A 3 -9.45 4.27 -11.91
N ARG A 4 -9.39 3.06 -12.51
CA ARG A 4 -10.04 2.78 -13.79
C ARG A 4 -11.58 2.87 -13.71
N GLU A 5 -12.16 2.47 -12.59
CA GLU A 5 -13.60 2.43 -12.38
C GLU A 5 -14.13 3.73 -11.77
N GLY A 6 -13.25 4.67 -11.44
CA GLY A 6 -13.63 5.95 -10.83
C GLY A 6 -14.31 5.81 -9.47
N ARG A 7 -13.90 4.86 -8.63
CA ARG A 7 -14.60 4.50 -7.39
C ARG A 7 -14.22 5.33 -6.17
N TYR A 8 -13.66 6.50 -6.35
CA TYR A 8 -13.25 7.30 -5.19
C TYR A 8 -14.38 8.19 -4.64
N GLY A 9 -15.42 8.45 -5.44
CA GLY A 9 -16.52 9.29 -5.01
C GLY A 9 -16.12 10.73 -4.71
N THR A 10 -17.05 11.48 -4.11
CA THR A 10 -16.80 12.80 -3.53
C THR A 10 -17.30 12.85 -2.09
N ALA A 11 -17.01 13.94 -1.38
CA ALA A 11 -17.52 14.13 -0.02
C ALA A 11 -19.06 14.21 0.03
N ASP A 12 -19.68 14.74 -1.03
CA ASP A 12 -21.13 14.93 -1.11
C ASP A 12 -21.83 13.72 -1.75
N ASP A 13 -21.12 12.95 -2.58
CA ASP A 13 -21.65 11.76 -3.25
C ASP A 13 -20.59 10.65 -3.28
N PRO A 14 -20.64 9.71 -2.33
CA PRO A 14 -19.68 8.59 -2.27
C PRO A 14 -19.74 7.65 -3.48
N ASP A 15 -20.84 7.67 -4.24
CA ASP A 15 -21.06 6.83 -5.42
C ASP A 15 -20.68 7.55 -6.73
N ALA A 16 -20.26 8.82 -6.66
CA ALA A 16 -19.81 9.56 -7.83
C ALA A 16 -18.63 8.90 -8.52
N VAL A 17 -18.65 8.87 -9.85
CA VAL A 17 -17.54 8.32 -10.65
C VAL A 17 -16.43 9.36 -10.76
N THR A 18 -15.41 9.24 -9.90
CA THR A 18 -14.28 10.18 -9.85
C THR A 18 -12.95 9.44 -9.64
N GLY A 19 -11.84 10.14 -9.96
CA GLY A 19 -10.49 9.77 -9.52
C GLY A 19 -10.25 10.15 -8.05
N TRP A 20 -9.09 9.80 -7.53
CA TRP A 20 -8.69 10.00 -6.14
C TRP A 20 -8.65 11.49 -5.68
N ARG A 21 -8.62 12.42 -6.60
CA ARG A 21 -8.69 13.87 -6.35
C ARG A 21 -10.12 14.44 -6.42
N GLY A 22 -11.14 13.59 -6.54
CA GLY A 22 -12.52 14.02 -6.67
C GLY A 22 -12.88 14.54 -8.07
N VAL A 23 -12.01 14.37 -9.07
CA VAL A 23 -12.26 14.73 -10.47
C VAL A 23 -12.14 13.47 -11.35
N PRO A 24 -12.87 13.37 -12.47
CA PRO A 24 -12.72 12.29 -13.43
C PRO A 24 -11.29 12.22 -13.99
N ILE A 25 -10.85 11.01 -14.33
CA ILE A 25 -9.57 10.81 -15.00
C ILE A 25 -9.79 11.02 -16.50
N ASP A 26 -8.89 11.79 -17.11
CA ASP A 26 -8.87 11.98 -18.57
C ASP A 26 -8.51 10.67 -19.28
N THR A 27 -9.30 10.32 -20.28
CA THR A 27 -9.06 9.16 -21.14
C THR A 27 -8.91 9.56 -22.60
N PRO A 28 -8.06 8.87 -23.40
CA PRO A 28 -7.33 7.63 -23.07
C PRO A 28 -6.16 7.87 -22.10
N ARG A 29 -5.87 6.90 -21.22
CA ARG A 29 -4.80 6.92 -20.23
C ARG A 29 -4.11 5.56 -20.16
N ILE A 30 -2.78 5.51 -20.33
CA ILE A 30 -2.00 4.32 -19.99
C ILE A 30 -1.93 4.25 -18.46
N GLN A 31 -2.43 3.16 -17.89
CA GLN A 31 -2.40 2.93 -16.44
C GLN A 31 -1.10 2.27 -15.98
N GLY A 32 -0.97 1.94 -14.68
CA GLY A 32 0.19 1.33 -14.07
C GLY A 32 1.05 2.35 -13.32
N ALA A 33 0.92 2.37 -11.99
CA ALA A 33 1.64 3.30 -11.13
C ALA A 33 2.93 2.68 -10.55
N ASP A 34 2.98 1.36 -10.43
CA ASP A 34 4.16 0.63 -9.94
C ASP A 34 5.08 0.32 -11.11
N VAL A 35 6.27 0.95 -11.17
CA VAL A 35 7.19 0.81 -12.29
C VAL A 35 8.62 0.59 -11.81
N THR A 36 9.26 -0.42 -12.37
CA THR A 36 10.72 -0.62 -12.37
C THR A 36 11.18 -0.91 -13.78
N GLY A 37 12.41 -0.60 -14.10
CA GLY A 37 12.96 -0.82 -15.43
C GLY A 37 14.40 -0.36 -15.54
N VAL A 38 14.86 -0.15 -16.77
CA VAL A 38 16.19 0.38 -17.08
C VAL A 38 16.01 1.69 -17.82
N VAL A 39 16.78 2.71 -17.47
CA VAL A 39 16.77 4.00 -18.18
C VAL A 39 17.37 3.80 -19.57
N ASP A 40 16.58 4.04 -20.60
CA ASP A 40 16.98 3.92 -21.99
C ASP A 40 17.54 5.25 -22.52
N VAL A 41 16.81 6.35 -22.28
CA VAL A 41 17.16 7.68 -22.77
C VAL A 41 16.88 8.71 -21.67
N VAL A 42 17.75 9.73 -21.60
CA VAL A 42 17.58 10.91 -20.76
C VAL A 42 17.22 12.11 -21.64
N GLY A 43 16.24 12.90 -21.20
CA GLY A 43 15.82 14.11 -21.90
C GLY A 43 16.85 15.24 -21.81
N PRO A 44 16.65 16.33 -22.59
CA PRO A 44 17.58 17.45 -22.61
C PRO A 44 17.81 18.06 -21.22
N GLY A 45 19.08 18.13 -20.80
CA GLY A 45 19.50 18.71 -19.50
C GLY A 45 19.45 17.76 -18.31
N GLY A 46 19.04 16.51 -18.50
CA GLY A 46 19.07 15.49 -17.47
C GLY A 46 20.44 14.82 -17.28
N ASP A 47 20.53 13.92 -16.32
CA ASP A 47 21.77 13.24 -15.94
C ASP A 47 22.02 11.98 -16.78
N ASP A 48 22.92 12.07 -17.77
CA ASP A 48 23.30 10.96 -18.66
C ASP A 48 23.86 9.73 -17.90
N ARG A 49 24.29 9.88 -16.64
CA ARG A 49 24.79 8.76 -15.83
C ARG A 49 23.68 7.78 -15.44
N LEU A 50 22.43 8.18 -15.59
CA LEU A 50 21.27 7.32 -15.36
C LEU A 50 21.06 6.30 -16.49
N VAL A 51 21.53 6.56 -17.71
CA VAL A 51 21.37 5.63 -18.83
C VAL A 51 21.97 4.26 -18.51
N GLY A 52 21.19 3.21 -18.72
CA GLY A 52 21.55 1.83 -18.39
C GLY A 52 21.41 1.48 -16.90
N ARG A 53 20.98 2.41 -16.04
CA ARG A 53 20.72 2.12 -14.63
C ARG A 53 19.39 1.44 -14.45
N ARG A 54 19.36 0.44 -13.57
CA ARG A 54 18.15 -0.20 -13.10
C ARG A 54 17.50 0.70 -12.05
N VAL A 55 16.23 1.05 -12.26
CA VAL A 55 15.57 2.09 -11.47
C VAL A 55 14.22 1.64 -10.94
N LEU A 56 13.83 2.25 -9.83
CA LEU A 56 12.49 2.23 -9.26
C LEU A 56 11.90 3.64 -9.41
N LEU A 57 10.67 3.75 -9.92
CA LEU A 57 10.02 5.05 -10.06
C LEU A 57 9.18 5.37 -8.81
N ASP A 58 9.35 6.60 -8.30
CA ASP A 58 8.35 7.18 -7.41
C ASP A 58 7.11 7.56 -8.23
N PRO A 59 5.95 6.94 -7.99
CA PRO A 59 4.75 7.22 -8.78
C PRO A 59 4.12 8.57 -8.47
N ALA A 60 4.52 9.25 -7.39
CA ALA A 60 3.92 10.48 -6.94
C ALA A 60 4.63 11.72 -7.52
N THR A 61 3.83 12.69 -7.97
CA THR A 61 4.29 14.07 -8.14
C THR A 61 3.85 14.85 -6.91
N TYR A 62 4.72 15.65 -6.35
CA TYR A 62 4.49 16.37 -5.09
C TYR A 62 4.18 17.85 -5.32
N ALA A 63 3.50 18.48 -4.35
CA ALA A 63 3.12 19.89 -4.41
C ALA A 63 4.35 20.83 -4.46
N ASP A 64 5.43 20.43 -3.78
CA ASP A 64 6.69 21.17 -3.72
C ASP A 64 7.87 20.23 -3.42
N ALA A 65 9.04 20.79 -3.14
CA ALA A 65 10.26 20.03 -2.86
C ALA A 65 10.44 19.63 -1.38
N ALA A 66 9.47 19.91 -0.52
CA ALA A 66 9.57 19.54 0.90
C ALA A 66 9.61 18.01 1.07
N PRO A 67 10.34 17.47 2.06
CA PRO A 67 10.41 16.04 2.32
C PRO A 67 9.06 15.41 2.65
N ASP A 68 8.20 16.18 3.31
CA ASP A 68 6.85 15.77 3.74
C ASP A 68 5.74 16.28 2.82
N ALA A 69 6.09 16.79 1.62
CA ALA A 69 5.13 17.28 0.65
C ALA A 69 4.07 16.23 0.29
N ASP A 70 2.84 16.68 0.15
CA ASP A 70 1.72 15.84 -0.24
C ASP A 70 1.75 15.51 -1.74
N PRO A 71 1.34 14.30 -2.15
CA PRO A 71 1.18 13.97 -3.55
C PRO A 71 0.03 14.76 -4.18
N VAL A 72 0.27 15.31 -5.37
CA VAL A 72 -0.73 16.06 -6.16
C VAL A 72 -1.11 15.38 -7.46
N ALA A 73 -0.31 14.41 -7.92
CA ALA A 73 -0.59 13.59 -9.09
C ALA A 73 0.10 12.23 -8.97
N ILE A 74 -0.40 11.24 -9.69
CA ILE A 74 0.10 9.86 -9.65
C ILE A 74 0.28 9.35 -11.08
N LEU A 75 1.40 8.69 -11.34
CA LEU A 75 1.69 7.95 -12.56
C LEU A 75 0.58 6.91 -12.82
N GLY A 76 0.10 6.82 -14.05
CA GLY A 76 -1.01 5.94 -14.41
C GLY A 76 -2.40 6.46 -14.02
N SER A 77 -2.48 7.67 -13.47
CA SER A 77 -3.71 8.41 -13.14
C SER A 77 -3.72 9.75 -13.87
N GLU A 78 -3.00 10.74 -13.40
CA GLU A 78 -2.87 12.06 -14.02
C GLU A 78 -1.87 12.08 -15.19
N TYR A 79 -0.91 11.17 -15.19
CA TYR A 79 0.07 10.97 -16.26
C TYR A 79 0.00 9.53 -16.77
N ASP A 80 0.51 9.28 -17.99
CA ASP A 80 0.62 7.94 -18.53
C ASP A 80 1.60 7.11 -17.70
N GLY A 81 1.23 5.85 -17.44
CA GLY A 81 1.92 4.95 -16.54
C GLY A 81 2.67 3.81 -17.23
N GLY A 82 2.99 2.80 -16.46
CA GLY A 82 3.91 1.73 -16.82
C GLY A 82 3.30 0.48 -17.44
N PHE A 83 2.02 0.46 -17.81
CA PHE A 83 1.49 -0.65 -18.63
C PHE A 83 1.84 -0.43 -20.10
N ALA A 84 3.13 -0.29 -20.36
CA ALA A 84 3.74 -0.01 -21.65
C ALA A 84 5.21 -0.44 -21.64
N GLU A 85 5.80 -0.69 -22.81
CA GLU A 85 7.24 -1.01 -22.96
C GLU A 85 8.13 0.14 -22.50
N TYR A 86 7.68 1.37 -22.68
CA TYR A 86 8.37 2.60 -22.26
C TYR A 86 7.47 3.48 -21.41
N CYS A 87 8.05 4.10 -20.38
CA CYS A 87 7.40 5.04 -19.49
C CYS A 87 8.27 6.29 -19.36
N VAL A 88 7.63 7.45 -19.35
CA VAL A 88 8.30 8.74 -19.12
C VAL A 88 8.11 9.16 -17.67
N ALA A 89 9.19 9.53 -17.00
CA ALA A 89 9.16 10.02 -15.63
C ALA A 89 10.04 11.26 -15.47
N ALA A 90 9.72 12.12 -14.52
CA ALA A 90 10.59 13.21 -14.11
C ALA A 90 11.86 12.64 -13.44
N GLU A 91 13.00 13.30 -13.63
CA GLU A 91 14.30 12.80 -13.12
C GLU A 91 14.29 12.62 -11.59
N ASP A 92 13.63 13.51 -10.86
CA ASP A 92 13.52 13.46 -9.40
C ASP A 92 12.64 12.30 -8.89
N ALA A 93 11.86 11.67 -9.77
CA ALA A 93 11.10 10.45 -9.49
C ALA A 93 11.89 9.16 -9.81
N VAL A 94 13.11 9.26 -10.39
CA VAL A 94 13.91 8.11 -10.82
C VAL A 94 14.95 7.76 -9.77
N HIS A 95 14.85 6.58 -9.18
CA HIS A 95 15.75 6.12 -8.12
C HIS A 95 16.56 4.91 -8.56
N ASP A 96 17.90 5.05 -8.60
CA ASP A 96 18.81 3.96 -8.93
C ASP A 96 18.73 2.84 -7.88
N VAL A 97 18.36 1.64 -8.32
CA VAL A 97 18.29 0.41 -7.52
C VAL A 97 19.15 -0.71 -8.13
N THR A 98 20.17 -0.36 -8.92
CA THR A 98 21.06 -1.32 -9.58
C THR A 98 21.71 -2.30 -8.58
N SER A 99 21.97 -1.86 -7.35
CA SER A 99 22.56 -2.71 -6.29
C SER A 99 21.54 -3.60 -5.58
N SER A 100 20.24 -3.47 -5.86
CA SER A 100 19.21 -4.24 -5.16
C SER A 100 19.32 -5.73 -5.49
N PRO A 101 19.25 -6.63 -4.46
CA PRO A 101 19.19 -8.06 -4.66
C PRO A 101 17.79 -8.56 -5.05
N LEU A 102 16.79 -7.69 -5.10
CA LEU A 102 15.41 -8.03 -5.48
C LEU A 102 15.33 -8.23 -6.99
N THR A 103 14.43 -9.11 -7.44
CA THR A 103 14.09 -9.24 -8.86
C THR A 103 13.29 -8.03 -9.34
N ASP A 104 13.15 -7.85 -10.67
CA ASP A 104 12.35 -6.74 -11.22
C ASP A 104 10.87 -6.87 -10.83
N THR A 105 10.35 -8.09 -10.79
CA THR A 105 8.97 -8.36 -10.34
C THR A 105 8.76 -8.03 -8.86
N GLU A 106 9.76 -8.28 -8.00
CA GLU A 106 9.71 -7.87 -6.59
C GLU A 106 9.81 -6.34 -6.45
N LEU A 107 10.70 -5.69 -7.20
CA LEU A 107 10.82 -4.22 -7.22
C LEU A 107 9.53 -3.55 -7.68
N ALA A 108 8.89 -4.05 -8.75
CA ALA A 108 7.62 -3.53 -9.25
C ALA A 108 6.47 -3.66 -8.23
N CYS A 109 6.61 -4.45 -7.17
CA CYS A 109 5.62 -4.53 -6.10
C CYS A 109 5.71 -3.40 -5.07
N LEU A 110 6.81 -2.64 -5.06
CA LEU A 110 7.14 -1.71 -3.96
C LEU A 110 6.40 -0.37 -4.02
N PRO A 111 6.36 0.40 -5.13
CA PRO A 111 6.07 1.83 -5.09
C PRO A 111 4.76 2.18 -4.39
N ILE A 112 3.63 1.70 -4.88
CA ILE A 112 2.31 2.01 -4.31
C ILE A 112 2.07 1.26 -2.99
N ALA A 113 2.31 -0.06 -2.97
CA ALA A 113 1.92 -0.87 -1.83
C ALA A 113 2.79 -0.60 -0.60
N TYR A 114 4.11 -0.63 -0.76
CA TYR A 114 5.04 -0.39 0.35
C TYR A 114 5.17 1.09 0.67
N GLY A 115 5.07 1.98 -0.32
CA GLY A 115 4.98 3.42 -0.09
C GLY A 115 3.75 3.77 0.77
N THR A 116 2.57 3.26 0.42
CA THR A 116 1.35 3.44 1.22
C THR A 116 1.52 2.88 2.64
N ALA A 117 2.07 1.67 2.79
CA ALA A 117 2.31 1.06 4.09
C ALA A 117 3.29 1.86 4.95
N ALA A 118 4.39 2.35 4.37
CA ALA A 118 5.35 3.22 5.04
C ALA A 118 4.69 4.52 5.50
N GLY A 119 3.91 5.17 4.62
CA GLY A 119 3.14 6.37 4.96
C GLY A 119 2.13 6.14 6.09
N MET A 120 1.44 4.97 6.10
CA MET A 120 0.52 4.60 7.19
C MET A 120 1.25 4.48 8.53
N LEU A 121 2.33 3.71 8.58
CA LEU A 121 3.11 3.50 9.81
C LEU A 121 3.72 4.81 10.34
N ALA A 122 4.26 5.63 9.45
CA ALA A 122 4.85 6.92 9.81
C ALA A 122 3.79 7.90 10.36
N ARG A 123 2.67 8.11 9.64
CA ARG A 123 1.59 9.01 10.07
C ARG A 123 0.93 8.53 11.36
N ALA A 124 0.89 7.22 11.58
CA ALA A 124 0.43 6.66 12.84
C ALA A 124 1.44 6.85 13.98
N GLY A 125 2.69 7.20 13.71
CA GLY A 125 3.75 7.23 14.70
C GLY A 125 3.97 5.84 15.30
N ALA A 126 4.04 4.81 14.45
CA ALA A 126 4.27 3.44 14.90
C ALA A 126 5.65 3.32 15.54
N ALA A 127 5.74 2.63 16.68
CA ALA A 127 6.96 2.53 17.46
C ALA A 127 7.31 1.09 17.84
N PRO A 128 8.60 0.74 17.99
CA PRO A 128 9.03 -0.59 18.43
C PRO A 128 8.32 -1.02 19.72
N GLY A 129 7.98 -2.30 19.81
CA GLY A 129 7.30 -2.90 20.97
C GLY A 129 5.78 -2.72 20.97
N GLU A 130 5.20 -1.94 20.05
CA GLU A 130 3.75 -1.83 19.91
C GLU A 130 3.16 -3.05 19.19
N THR A 131 1.88 -3.32 19.46
CA THR A 131 1.12 -4.32 18.71
C THR A 131 0.27 -3.64 17.65
N VAL A 132 0.41 -4.08 16.39
CA VAL A 132 -0.38 -3.61 15.26
C VAL A 132 -1.28 -4.73 14.72
N VAL A 133 -2.56 -4.41 14.55
CA VAL A 133 -3.50 -5.24 13.77
C VAL A 133 -3.50 -4.75 12.33
N VAL A 134 -3.27 -5.66 11.39
CA VAL A 134 -3.28 -5.37 9.95
C VAL A 134 -4.50 -6.02 9.32
N THR A 135 -5.42 -5.20 8.77
CA THR A 135 -6.58 -5.71 8.02
C THR A 135 -6.21 -5.92 6.55
N GLY A 136 -6.90 -6.84 5.88
CA GLY A 136 -6.56 -7.17 4.49
C GLY A 136 -5.11 -7.61 4.33
N ALA A 137 -4.56 -8.29 5.34
CA ALA A 137 -3.14 -8.60 5.47
C ALA A 137 -2.54 -9.40 4.30
N SER A 138 -3.36 -10.09 3.51
CA SER A 138 -2.90 -10.84 2.32
C SER A 138 -2.87 -10.02 1.02
N GLY A 139 -3.42 -8.81 1.01
CA GLY A 139 -3.34 -7.91 -0.15
C GLY A 139 -1.97 -7.22 -0.28
N GLY A 140 -1.77 -6.45 -1.35
CA GLY A 140 -0.50 -5.78 -1.61
C GLY A 140 -0.06 -4.86 -0.46
N VAL A 141 -0.91 -3.93 -0.02
CA VAL A 141 -0.61 -3.03 1.12
C VAL A 141 -0.56 -3.81 2.44
N GLY A 142 -1.43 -4.83 2.61
CA GLY A 142 -1.44 -5.64 3.82
C GLY A 142 -0.14 -6.42 4.02
N THR A 143 0.38 -7.09 2.98
CA THR A 143 1.67 -7.81 3.05
C THR A 143 2.85 -6.86 3.27
N ALA A 144 2.78 -5.64 2.71
CA ALA A 144 3.76 -4.59 2.94
C ALA A 144 3.74 -4.13 4.42
N LEU A 145 2.55 -3.89 4.98
CA LEU A 145 2.39 -3.53 6.40
C LEU A 145 2.95 -4.63 7.32
N VAL A 146 2.65 -5.90 7.02
CA VAL A 146 3.17 -7.03 7.83
C VAL A 146 4.69 -7.00 7.84
N GLN A 147 5.35 -6.88 6.69
CA GLN A 147 6.81 -6.91 6.61
C GLN A 147 7.44 -5.65 7.23
N LEU A 148 6.95 -4.46 6.88
CA LEU A 148 7.53 -3.21 7.38
C LEU A 148 7.32 -3.04 8.89
N ALA A 149 6.15 -3.40 9.42
CA ALA A 149 5.88 -3.36 10.86
C ALA A 149 6.74 -4.36 11.62
N SER A 150 6.88 -5.60 11.12
CA SER A 150 7.75 -6.61 11.71
C SER A 150 9.23 -6.15 11.70
N ALA A 151 9.70 -5.59 10.58
CA ALA A 151 11.06 -5.04 10.47
C ALA A 151 11.30 -3.84 11.41
N ALA A 152 10.24 -3.11 11.78
CA ALA A 152 10.26 -2.03 12.75
C ALA A 152 9.99 -2.50 14.20
N GLU A 153 10.12 -3.80 14.46
CA GLU A 153 9.98 -4.42 15.79
C GLU A 153 8.58 -4.26 16.43
N LEU A 154 7.53 -4.16 15.61
CA LEU A 154 6.15 -4.24 16.08
C LEU A 154 5.69 -5.72 16.13
N THR A 155 4.84 -6.04 17.09
CA THR A 155 4.11 -7.33 17.09
C THR A 155 2.94 -7.25 16.13
N VAL A 156 2.96 -8.04 15.05
CA VAL A 156 1.96 -7.97 13.99
C VAL A 156 0.89 -9.04 14.18
N VAL A 157 -0.36 -8.63 14.34
CA VAL A 157 -1.55 -9.49 14.28
C VAL A 157 -2.23 -9.27 12.93
N ALA A 158 -2.17 -10.27 12.07
CA ALA A 158 -2.72 -10.20 10.72
C ALA A 158 -4.17 -10.71 10.68
N VAL A 159 -5.09 -9.93 10.12
CA VAL A 159 -6.48 -10.35 9.89
C VAL A 159 -6.60 -10.85 8.45
N SER A 160 -6.81 -12.16 8.28
CA SER A 160 -6.85 -12.84 6.98
C SER A 160 -7.68 -14.12 7.06
N THR A 161 -7.55 -15.00 6.06
CA THR A 161 -8.13 -16.34 6.11
C THR A 161 -7.11 -17.36 6.66
N PRO A 162 -7.56 -18.46 7.30
CA PRO A 162 -6.67 -19.46 7.90
C PRO A 162 -5.68 -20.09 6.90
N GLU A 163 -6.08 -20.27 5.65
CA GLU A 163 -5.25 -20.89 4.60
C GLU A 163 -3.99 -20.06 4.30
N LYS A 164 -4.00 -18.77 4.61
CA LYS A 164 -2.87 -17.85 4.38
C LYS A 164 -1.96 -17.69 5.61
N ALA A 165 -2.31 -18.31 6.72
CA ALA A 165 -1.63 -18.10 8.01
C ALA A 165 -0.12 -18.42 7.93
N ALA A 166 0.26 -19.56 7.37
CA ALA A 166 1.68 -19.94 7.25
C ALA A 166 2.49 -18.91 6.46
N ARG A 167 1.93 -18.47 5.32
CA ARG A 167 2.62 -17.47 4.47
C ARG A 167 2.71 -16.10 5.14
N LEU A 168 1.70 -15.68 5.88
CA LEU A 168 1.74 -14.43 6.63
C LEU A 168 2.73 -14.49 7.80
N ALA A 169 2.86 -15.63 8.46
CA ALA A 169 3.89 -15.85 9.49
C ALA A 169 5.30 -15.75 8.89
N GLU A 170 5.57 -16.33 7.73
CA GLU A 170 6.84 -16.18 6.99
C GLU A 170 7.15 -14.71 6.67
N LEU A 171 6.13 -13.88 6.46
CA LEU A 171 6.28 -12.44 6.21
C LEU A 171 6.45 -11.61 7.49
N GLY A 172 6.35 -12.22 8.68
CA GLY A 172 6.58 -11.55 9.95
C GLY A 172 5.34 -11.35 10.82
N ALA A 173 4.19 -11.93 10.48
CA ALA A 173 3.04 -11.91 11.37
C ALA A 173 3.27 -12.82 12.58
N ALA A 174 3.13 -12.27 13.79
CA ALA A 174 3.24 -13.03 15.05
C ALA A 174 1.98 -13.89 15.31
N ALA A 175 0.83 -13.43 14.82
CA ALA A 175 -0.43 -14.17 14.86
C ALA A 175 -1.28 -13.86 13.62
N VAL A 176 -2.12 -14.82 13.24
CA VAL A 176 -3.13 -14.64 12.17
C VAL A 176 -4.50 -14.98 12.75
N VAL A 177 -5.43 -14.02 12.64
CA VAL A 177 -6.80 -14.13 13.10
C VAL A 177 -7.73 -14.27 11.90
N ASP A 178 -8.65 -15.21 11.97
CA ASP A 178 -9.61 -15.45 10.88
C ASP A 178 -10.59 -14.28 10.75
N ARG A 179 -10.56 -13.62 9.58
CA ARG A 179 -11.48 -12.52 9.24
C ARG A 179 -12.95 -12.94 9.25
N GLY A 180 -13.24 -14.23 9.12
CA GLY A 180 -14.59 -14.82 9.13
C GLY A 180 -15.08 -15.19 10.53
N SER A 181 -14.27 -15.02 11.55
CA SER A 181 -14.66 -15.35 12.92
C SER A 181 -15.85 -14.50 13.41
N THR A 182 -16.83 -15.14 14.01
CA THR A 182 -17.95 -14.46 14.68
C THR A 182 -17.54 -13.76 15.98
N ARG A 183 -16.33 -14.07 16.49
CA ARG A 183 -15.71 -13.49 17.68
C ARG A 183 -14.45 -12.68 17.36
N LEU A 184 -14.37 -12.10 16.16
CA LEU A 184 -13.15 -11.47 15.65
C LEU A 184 -12.52 -10.48 16.65
N ALA A 185 -13.30 -9.69 17.36
CA ALA A 185 -12.78 -8.74 18.35
C ALA A 185 -12.11 -9.45 19.54
N ASP A 186 -12.71 -10.55 20.03
CA ASP A 186 -12.17 -11.36 21.12
C ASP A 186 -10.91 -12.09 20.67
N ASP A 187 -10.93 -12.68 19.48
CA ASP A 187 -9.79 -13.40 18.90
C ASP A 187 -8.59 -12.47 18.70
N VAL A 188 -8.83 -11.22 18.29
CA VAL A 188 -7.78 -10.18 18.22
C VAL A 188 -7.26 -9.84 19.61
N ALA A 189 -8.12 -9.70 20.61
CA ALA A 189 -7.71 -9.43 21.99
C ALA A 189 -6.90 -10.59 22.59
N GLU A 190 -7.26 -11.82 22.30
CA GLU A 190 -6.50 -13.02 22.69
C GLU A 190 -5.11 -13.08 22.02
N ALA A 191 -5.02 -12.69 20.74
CA ALA A 191 -3.75 -12.60 19.99
C ALA A 191 -2.87 -11.42 20.43
N ALA A 192 -3.43 -10.43 21.12
CA ALA A 192 -2.76 -9.21 21.56
C ALA A 192 -2.90 -9.00 23.09
N PRO A 193 -2.35 -9.87 23.95
CA PRO A 193 -2.56 -9.80 25.41
C PRO A 193 -1.99 -8.51 26.03
N GLY A 194 -1.03 -7.85 25.36
CA GLY A 194 -0.51 -6.53 25.75
C GLY A 194 -1.38 -5.35 25.31
N GLY A 195 -2.49 -5.62 24.59
CA GLY A 195 -3.38 -4.63 23.99
C GLY A 195 -2.98 -4.22 22.58
N VAL A 196 -3.96 -3.76 21.81
CA VAL A 196 -3.76 -3.28 20.43
C VAL A 196 -3.44 -1.79 20.45
N HIS A 197 -2.25 -1.41 20.03
CA HIS A 197 -1.79 -0.02 19.99
C HIS A 197 -2.17 0.68 18.68
N LEU A 198 -2.14 -0.06 17.60
CA LEU A 198 -2.40 0.42 16.26
C LEU A 198 -3.28 -0.58 15.48
N VAL A 199 -4.27 -0.07 14.75
CA VAL A 199 -4.93 -0.81 13.68
C VAL A 199 -4.57 -0.12 12.36
N ALA A 200 -3.95 -0.85 11.43
CA ALA A 200 -3.69 -0.41 10.07
C ALA A 200 -4.77 -1.00 9.14
N ASP A 201 -5.74 -0.17 8.79
CA ASP A 201 -6.92 -0.60 8.05
C ASP A 201 -6.89 -0.15 6.59
N VAL A 202 -6.97 -1.13 5.69
CA VAL A 202 -7.08 -0.92 4.23
C VAL A 202 -8.39 -1.47 3.67
N VAL A 203 -9.28 -1.95 4.53
CA VAL A 203 -10.52 -2.66 4.14
C VAL A 203 -11.76 -1.79 4.33
N GLY A 204 -11.86 -1.10 5.47
CA GLY A 204 -13.06 -0.35 5.83
C GLY A 204 -14.29 -1.26 6.04
N GLY A 205 -15.48 -0.73 5.69
CA GLY A 205 -16.73 -1.47 5.74
C GLY A 205 -17.16 -1.90 7.14
N PRO A 206 -17.99 -2.96 7.27
CA PRO A 206 -18.58 -3.36 8.55
C PRO A 206 -17.57 -3.70 9.64
N LEU A 207 -16.43 -4.31 9.28
CA LEU A 207 -15.40 -4.70 10.24
C LEU A 207 -14.74 -3.49 10.90
N PHE A 208 -14.73 -2.33 10.25
CA PHE A 208 -14.15 -1.11 10.82
C PHE A 208 -14.78 -0.74 12.15
N THR A 209 -16.05 -1.03 12.34
CA THR A 209 -16.81 -0.70 13.57
C THR A 209 -16.30 -1.43 14.82
N LEU A 210 -15.54 -2.52 14.65
CA LEU A 210 -14.94 -3.29 15.73
C LEU A 210 -13.67 -2.63 16.28
N TRP A 211 -12.90 -1.96 15.43
CA TRP A 211 -11.54 -1.51 15.74
C TRP A 211 -11.47 -0.51 16.90
N PRO A 212 -12.36 0.48 17.04
CA PRO A 212 -12.33 1.34 18.21
C PRO A 212 -12.44 0.57 19.53
N GLY A 213 -13.20 -0.55 19.55
CA GLY A 213 -13.40 -1.39 20.76
C GLY A 213 -12.17 -2.19 21.18
N VAL A 214 -11.37 -2.68 20.22
CA VAL A 214 -10.18 -3.52 20.52
C VAL A 214 -8.94 -2.70 20.87
N LEU A 215 -8.92 -1.41 20.54
CA LEU A 215 -7.77 -0.55 20.81
C LEU A 215 -7.53 -0.36 22.31
N ALA A 216 -6.28 -0.43 22.71
CA ALA A 216 -5.82 0.04 24.01
C ALA A 216 -6.15 1.54 24.21
N ARG A 217 -6.02 2.02 25.44
CA ARG A 217 -6.12 3.45 25.72
C ARG A 217 -5.03 4.22 24.95
N ARG A 218 -5.41 5.33 24.31
CA ARG A 218 -4.55 6.14 23.41
C ARG A 218 -4.12 5.44 22.12
N GLY A 219 -4.67 4.24 21.82
CA GLY A 219 -4.47 3.56 20.57
C GLY A 219 -5.04 4.36 19.39
N ARG A 220 -4.67 3.94 18.18
CA ARG A 220 -5.07 4.65 16.96
C ARG A 220 -5.38 3.70 15.83
N ILE A 221 -6.24 4.15 14.91
CA ILE A 221 -6.53 3.51 13.64
C ILE A 221 -5.93 4.38 12.56
N VAL A 222 -5.15 3.82 11.66
CA VAL A 222 -4.73 4.49 10.42
C VAL A 222 -5.42 3.84 9.24
N VAL A 223 -6.02 4.65 8.37
CA VAL A 223 -6.87 4.19 7.26
C VAL A 223 -6.28 4.64 5.93
N ALA A 224 -6.11 3.71 5.00
CA ALA A 224 -5.67 4.00 3.63
C ALA A 224 -6.52 3.29 2.56
N GLY A 225 -7.72 2.85 2.90
CA GLY A 225 -8.63 2.23 1.95
C GLY A 225 -10.01 1.95 2.54
N GLY A 226 -10.98 1.75 1.67
CA GLY A 226 -12.37 1.44 2.02
C GLY A 226 -12.94 0.35 1.10
N PHE A 227 -12.18 -0.70 0.84
CA PHE A 227 -12.49 -1.73 -0.16
C PHE A 227 -13.84 -2.43 0.08
N ALA A 228 -14.20 -2.65 1.37
CA ALA A 228 -15.47 -3.26 1.77
C ALA A 228 -16.59 -2.23 2.02
N GLY A 229 -16.33 -0.95 1.77
CA GLY A 229 -17.26 0.16 1.90
C GLY A 229 -16.60 1.39 2.54
N PRO A 230 -16.75 2.58 1.93
CA PRO A 230 -16.10 3.79 2.42
C PRO A 230 -16.86 4.46 3.58
N VAL A 231 -18.15 4.16 3.74
CA VAL A 231 -19.01 4.78 4.76
C VAL A 231 -19.19 3.82 5.94
N VAL A 232 -18.85 4.29 7.14
CA VAL A 232 -18.94 3.51 8.37
C VAL A 232 -19.55 4.35 9.51
N SER A 233 -20.27 3.69 10.42
CA SER A 233 -20.79 4.33 11.63
C SER A 233 -19.97 3.89 12.84
N ILE A 234 -19.61 4.84 13.71
CA ILE A 234 -18.84 4.56 14.93
C ILE A 234 -19.46 5.24 16.16
N ASP A 235 -19.35 4.60 17.31
CA ASP A 235 -19.73 5.19 18.60
C ASP A 235 -18.59 6.09 19.09
N LEU A 236 -18.83 7.40 19.06
CA LEU A 236 -17.83 8.41 19.46
C LEU A 236 -17.37 8.25 20.92
N ARG A 237 -18.17 7.63 21.79
CA ARG A 237 -17.76 7.35 23.18
C ARG A 237 -16.54 6.44 23.23
N GLN A 238 -16.44 5.48 22.30
CA GLN A 238 -15.27 4.60 22.20
C GLN A 238 -14.00 5.40 21.86
N LEU A 239 -14.10 6.52 21.15
CA LEU A 239 -12.97 7.39 20.83
C LEU A 239 -12.58 8.25 22.02
N TYR A 240 -13.49 9.12 22.53
CA TYR A 240 -13.08 10.13 23.50
C TYR A 240 -12.79 9.55 24.88
N LEU A 241 -13.52 8.51 25.33
CA LEU A 241 -13.27 7.87 26.63
C LEU A 241 -11.91 7.13 26.64
N GLY A 242 -11.53 6.53 25.51
CA GLY A 242 -10.24 5.86 25.33
C GLY A 242 -9.11 6.78 24.91
N GLN A 243 -9.37 8.06 24.65
CA GLN A 243 -8.41 9.00 24.03
C GLN A 243 -7.81 8.43 22.72
N ARG A 244 -8.62 7.75 21.92
CA ARG A 244 -8.23 7.08 20.70
C ARG A 244 -8.28 8.03 19.51
N ARG A 245 -7.56 7.71 18.44
CA ARG A 245 -7.46 8.54 17.23
C ARG A 245 -7.80 7.73 15.99
N ILE A 246 -8.35 8.40 14.98
CA ILE A 246 -8.49 7.88 13.61
C ILE A 246 -7.68 8.82 12.72
N ILE A 247 -6.81 8.26 11.88
CA ILE A 247 -5.84 8.97 11.05
C ILE A 247 -6.05 8.55 9.61
N GLY A 248 -6.34 9.49 8.73
CA GLY A 248 -6.32 9.26 7.29
C GLY A 248 -4.89 9.19 6.77
N SER A 249 -4.65 8.32 5.78
CA SER A 249 -3.35 8.18 5.15
C SER A 249 -3.52 7.93 3.66
N THR A 250 -2.96 8.79 2.84
CA THR A 250 -2.93 8.64 1.37
C THR A 250 -1.49 8.52 0.93
N MET A 251 -1.16 7.45 0.19
CA MET A 251 0.16 7.29 -0.42
C MET A 251 1.32 7.46 0.60
N HIS A 252 2.41 7.99 0.13
CA HIS A 252 3.63 8.31 0.86
C HIS A 252 4.03 9.76 0.60
N THR A 253 5.00 10.27 1.37
CA THR A 253 5.71 11.51 1.08
C THR A 253 7.03 11.18 0.37
N ARG A 254 7.71 12.18 -0.14
CA ARG A 254 9.05 12.05 -0.76
C ARG A 254 10.05 11.35 0.19
N GLU A 255 10.04 11.70 1.47
CA GLU A 255 10.91 11.09 2.49
C GLU A 255 10.57 9.61 2.74
N HIS A 256 9.27 9.27 2.77
CA HIS A 256 8.86 7.87 2.91
C HIS A 256 9.34 7.03 1.72
N PHE A 257 9.27 7.58 0.50
CA PHE A 257 9.74 6.88 -0.68
C PHE A 257 11.26 6.73 -0.71
N ALA A 258 12.00 7.76 -0.33
CA ALA A 258 13.47 7.68 -0.19
C ALA A 258 13.88 6.56 0.78
N THR A 259 13.20 6.46 1.92
CA THR A 259 13.39 5.36 2.88
C THR A 259 13.08 3.99 2.26
N LEU A 260 12.00 3.90 1.47
CA LEU A 260 11.63 2.67 0.77
C LEU A 260 12.69 2.26 -0.27
N VAL A 261 13.28 3.22 -0.98
CA VAL A 261 14.39 2.95 -1.92
C VAL A 261 15.59 2.33 -1.20
N ASP A 262 15.91 2.80 0.00
CA ASP A 262 16.99 2.21 0.81
C ASP A 262 16.65 0.81 1.32
N VAL A 263 15.39 0.55 1.66
CA VAL A 263 14.87 -0.79 1.97
C VAL A 263 15.03 -1.71 0.77
N ALA A 264 14.69 -1.24 -0.43
CA ALA A 264 14.84 -1.98 -1.69
C ALA A 264 16.30 -2.30 -2.02
N ARG A 265 17.20 -1.32 -1.88
CA ARG A 265 18.65 -1.48 -2.12
C ARG A 265 19.27 -2.55 -1.23
N ARG A 266 18.84 -2.65 0.02
CA ARG A 266 19.32 -3.65 0.99
C ARG A 266 18.61 -5.00 0.88
N GLY A 267 17.50 -5.09 0.14
CA GLY A 267 16.66 -6.29 0.12
C GLY A 267 16.09 -6.64 1.50
N ALA A 268 15.79 -5.60 2.30
CA ALA A 268 15.30 -5.79 3.67
C ALA A 268 13.86 -6.31 3.74
N VAL A 269 13.14 -6.29 2.63
CA VAL A 269 11.82 -6.91 2.46
C VAL A 269 11.80 -7.73 1.17
N ARG A 270 10.92 -8.72 1.09
CA ARG A 270 10.67 -9.51 -0.13
C ARG A 270 9.19 -9.50 -0.44
N PRO A 271 8.73 -8.61 -1.34
CA PRO A 271 7.34 -8.55 -1.72
C PRO A 271 6.85 -9.88 -2.31
N PRO A 272 5.75 -10.45 -1.82
CA PRO A 272 5.19 -11.64 -2.44
C PRO A 272 4.57 -11.29 -3.79
N VAL A 273 5.05 -11.97 -4.84
CA VAL A 273 4.50 -11.93 -6.19
C VAL A 273 3.51 -13.08 -6.33
N ALA A 274 2.23 -12.76 -6.48
CA ALA A 274 1.18 -13.78 -6.62
C ALA A 274 1.19 -14.42 -8.00
N THR A 275 1.30 -13.61 -9.05
CA THR A 275 1.30 -14.06 -10.46
C THR A 275 1.93 -12.98 -11.33
N VAL A 276 2.61 -13.41 -12.40
CA VAL A 276 3.16 -12.54 -13.45
C VAL A 276 2.39 -12.79 -14.74
N PHE A 277 1.99 -11.74 -15.44
CA PHE A 277 1.33 -11.79 -16.74
C PHE A 277 2.13 -10.98 -17.76
N PRO A 278 2.20 -11.40 -19.01
CA PRO A 278 2.72 -10.55 -20.09
C PRO A 278 1.74 -9.40 -20.38
N LEU A 279 2.23 -8.31 -21.00
CA LEU A 279 1.43 -7.10 -21.27
C LEU A 279 0.17 -7.39 -22.09
N GLU A 280 0.25 -8.27 -23.06
CA GLU A 280 -0.87 -8.67 -23.93
C GLU A 280 -2.05 -9.26 -23.14
N ARG A 281 -1.77 -9.79 -21.94
CA ARG A 281 -2.78 -10.37 -21.03
C ARG A 281 -3.17 -9.43 -19.90
N ILE A 282 -3.03 -8.12 -20.08
CA ILE A 282 -3.31 -7.11 -19.05
C ILE A 282 -4.74 -7.20 -18.50
N HIS A 283 -5.73 -7.56 -19.33
CA HIS A 283 -7.10 -7.72 -18.86
C HIS A 283 -7.26 -8.89 -17.89
N GLU A 284 -6.56 -9.99 -18.13
CA GLU A 284 -6.55 -11.14 -17.22
C GLU A 284 -5.81 -10.80 -15.92
N ALA A 285 -4.68 -10.09 -15.99
CA ALA A 285 -3.97 -9.59 -14.82
C ALA A 285 -4.87 -8.71 -13.95
N GLN A 286 -5.63 -7.81 -14.55
CA GLN A 286 -6.58 -6.96 -13.83
C GLN A 286 -7.76 -7.72 -13.24
N GLN A 287 -8.19 -8.84 -13.86
CA GLN A 287 -9.21 -9.72 -13.28
C GLN A 287 -8.65 -10.53 -12.10
N ALA A 288 -7.42 -11.01 -12.20
CA ALA A 288 -6.77 -11.79 -11.15
C ALA A 288 -6.66 -11.02 -9.81
N ILE A 289 -6.52 -9.68 -9.85
CA ILE A 289 -6.52 -8.85 -8.63
C ILE A 289 -7.85 -8.94 -7.86
N ARG A 290 -8.96 -9.27 -8.52
CA ARG A 290 -10.27 -9.42 -7.88
C ARG A 290 -10.44 -10.75 -7.16
N ALA A 291 -9.58 -11.73 -7.44
CA ALA A 291 -9.60 -13.00 -6.75
C ALA A 291 -9.15 -12.83 -5.29
N THR A 292 -9.91 -13.40 -4.37
CA THR A 292 -9.64 -13.26 -2.92
C THR A 292 -8.69 -14.31 -2.37
N ASP A 293 -8.28 -15.26 -3.20
CA ASP A 293 -7.37 -16.37 -2.86
C ASP A 293 -5.88 -16.02 -3.01
N THR A 294 -5.57 -14.90 -3.67
CA THR A 294 -4.19 -14.45 -3.88
C THR A 294 -3.55 -13.88 -2.60
N LEU A 295 -2.22 -13.98 -2.51
CA LEU A 295 -1.41 -13.31 -1.49
C LEU A 295 -0.32 -12.51 -2.20
N GLY A 296 -0.29 -11.19 -1.95
CA GLY A 296 0.68 -10.28 -2.57
C GLY A 296 0.15 -9.57 -3.81
N LYS A 297 1.05 -9.30 -4.76
CA LYS A 297 0.81 -8.48 -5.95
C LYS A 297 0.72 -9.31 -7.22
N VAL A 298 -0.10 -8.87 -8.15
CA VAL A 298 -0.10 -9.30 -9.55
C VAL A 298 0.79 -8.34 -10.34
N VAL A 299 1.75 -8.86 -11.06
CA VAL A 299 2.73 -8.09 -11.83
C VAL A 299 2.50 -8.29 -13.32
N VAL A 300 2.74 -7.25 -14.10
CA VAL A 300 2.79 -7.31 -15.57
C VAL A 300 4.24 -7.18 -16.00
N ASP A 301 4.72 -8.20 -16.72
CA ASP A 301 6.01 -8.18 -17.39
C ASP A 301 5.81 -7.62 -18.80
N VAL A 302 6.43 -6.49 -19.08
CA VAL A 302 6.30 -5.77 -20.36
C VAL A 302 7.45 -6.06 -21.31
N ALA A 303 8.50 -6.74 -20.84
CA ALA A 303 9.67 -7.05 -21.66
C ALA A 303 9.56 -8.39 -22.42
N GLY A 304 8.58 -9.25 -22.06
CA GLY A 304 8.32 -10.54 -22.71
C GLY A 304 9.26 -11.63 -22.23
#